data_541fd6abef8c3cadda0add0af7b072a0
#
_entry.id   541fd6abef8c3cadda0add0af7b072a0
#
_cell.length_a   1.000
_cell.length_b   1.000
_cell.length_c   1.000
_cell.angle_alpha   90.00
_cell.angle_beta   90.00
_cell.angle_gamma   90.00
#
_symmetry.space_group_name_H-M   'P 1'
#
loop_
_entity.id
_entity.type
_entity.pdbx_description
1 polymer ?
#
loop_
_entity_poly.entity_id
_entity_poly.type
_entity_poly.pdbx_seq_one_letter_code
_entity_poly.pdbx_strand_id
1 'polypeptide(L)'
;MSVVDHSLHAHKQGDAKHSHAKEVSNQNLLLIALVLTLGFSGVEAAAAYFAGSLALISDAGHMVTDAAALGLALLAQIIARRPPSPKHSFGFGRAEALAAFVNGIAMLALVAWIVGEALTRFFTPHQVDGLTVTVVAAVGLLMNILVAWVLSHDRKSVNTRAALVHVMGDLLGSVGALIAGLVIQFTGWMPADALLSIFVSLLILKSTFSILRESYHFLMEGVPLHIDYLEVGSDLKKVPGVLAVHDLHVWEMTPSFPALIGHIEIEHINEWPEIMARINEMLLNKHGIDHVTLQPEIAGTVDEHTHDEQLKEEVKRSDVIHHGDTFYVTCASSDGPHRMAYHAWGNPSNSKVLICVHGLTRRGSDFKTLAEAMSHDYYVVCPDVVGRGDSDRLKNPMLYAVPQYVADMASLIKQLGVAQVDWFGTSMG
;
A
#
# COMPACT_ATOMS: atom_id res chain seq x y z
N MET A 1 45.48 -12.09 -24.01
CA MET A 1 44.88 -10.78 -24.23
C MET A 1 43.99 -10.90 -25.46
N SER A 2 42.74 -11.25 -25.29
CA SER A 2 41.75 -11.27 -26.36
C SER A 2 40.54 -10.53 -25.85
N VAL A 3 40.23 -9.43 -26.51
CA VAL A 3 39.07 -8.58 -26.25
C VAL A 3 37.84 -9.34 -26.69
N VAL A 4 36.94 -9.65 -25.77
CA VAL A 4 35.62 -10.21 -26.07
C VAL A 4 34.74 -9.06 -26.53
N ASP A 5 34.33 -9.13 -27.79
CA ASP A 5 33.44 -8.20 -28.47
C ASP A 5 31.99 -8.42 -27.96
N HIS A 6 31.41 -7.45 -27.26
CA HIS A 6 30.03 -7.42 -26.78
C HIS A 6 29.09 -6.76 -27.79
N SER A 7 29.03 -7.28 -29.00
CA SER A 7 28.09 -6.81 -30.02
C SER A 7 27.24 -7.93 -30.57
N LEU A 8 26.20 -8.36 -29.81
CA LEU A 8 25.11 -9.18 -30.39
C LEU A 8 23.84 -9.16 -29.50
N HIS A 9 23.21 -8.02 -29.36
CA HIS A 9 21.75 -7.93 -29.22
C HIS A 9 21.23 -6.82 -30.12
N ALA A 10 21.13 -7.18 -31.42
CA ALA A 10 20.42 -6.38 -32.40
C ALA A 10 18.91 -6.52 -32.17
N HIS A 11 18.31 -5.62 -31.39
CA HIS A 11 16.87 -5.43 -31.41
C HIS A 11 16.44 -5.00 -32.82
N LYS A 12 15.52 -5.76 -33.39
CA LYS A 12 14.85 -5.46 -34.66
C LYS A 12 14.26 -4.04 -34.59
N GLN A 13 14.89 -3.08 -35.27
CA GLN A 13 14.32 -1.79 -35.59
C GLN A 13 13.27 -1.97 -36.70
N GLY A 14 12.05 -2.28 -36.31
CA GLY A 14 10.88 -2.20 -37.18
C GLY A 14 9.77 -1.51 -36.40
N ASP A 15 9.31 -0.36 -36.89
CA ASP A 15 8.17 0.46 -36.44
C ASP A 15 8.42 1.67 -35.52
N ALA A 16 9.60 2.26 -35.52
CA ALA A 16 9.86 3.51 -34.77
C ALA A 16 9.21 4.78 -35.36
N LYS A 17 8.67 4.78 -36.58
CA LYS A 17 8.14 6.01 -37.20
C LYS A 17 6.68 6.34 -36.88
N HIS A 18 5.88 5.41 -36.35
CA HIS A 18 4.47 5.69 -35.99
C HIS A 18 4.26 6.02 -34.51
N SER A 19 5.23 5.77 -33.62
CA SER A 19 5.12 6.07 -32.19
C SER A 19 5.40 7.54 -31.87
N HIS A 20 6.39 8.17 -32.51
CA HIS A 20 6.82 9.53 -32.17
C HIS A 20 5.75 10.61 -32.43
N ALA A 21 4.95 10.51 -33.48
CA ALA A 21 3.90 11.51 -33.77
C ALA A 21 2.73 11.43 -32.77
N LYS A 22 2.41 10.22 -32.25
CA LYS A 22 1.37 10.02 -31.24
C LYS A 22 1.85 10.43 -29.84
N GLU A 23 3.11 10.19 -29.49
CA GLU A 23 3.69 10.62 -28.22
C GLU A 23 3.76 12.15 -28.11
N VAL A 24 4.14 12.86 -29.17
CA VAL A 24 4.20 14.33 -29.22
C VAL A 24 2.81 14.95 -29.06
N SER A 25 1.77 14.35 -29.66
CA SER A 25 0.37 14.81 -29.50
C SER A 25 -0.11 14.67 -28.04
N ASN A 26 0.30 13.60 -27.36
CA ASN A 26 -0.09 13.31 -25.99
C ASN A 26 0.59 14.24 -24.98
N GLN A 27 1.86 14.57 -25.20
CA GLN A 27 2.61 15.53 -24.37
C GLN A 27 2.04 16.94 -24.44
N ASN A 28 1.58 17.37 -25.63
CA ASN A 28 0.98 18.69 -25.80
C ASN A 28 -0.38 18.82 -25.06
N LEU A 29 -1.19 17.78 -25.05
CA LEU A 29 -2.47 17.77 -24.31
C LEU A 29 -2.25 17.86 -22.81
N LEU A 30 -1.29 17.10 -22.30
CA LEU A 30 -0.91 17.16 -20.86
C LEU A 30 -0.31 18.51 -20.49
N LEU A 31 0.50 19.11 -21.35
CA LEU A 31 1.08 20.44 -21.14
C LEU A 31 0.00 21.53 -21.13
N ILE A 32 -0.98 21.46 -22.02
CA ILE A 32 -2.10 22.38 -22.06
C ILE A 32 -2.93 22.25 -20.78
N ALA A 33 -3.25 21.03 -20.37
CA ALA A 33 -3.95 20.78 -19.13
C ALA A 33 -3.20 21.37 -17.92
N LEU A 34 -1.89 21.14 -17.83
CA LEU A 34 -1.03 21.67 -16.78
C LEU A 34 -1.02 23.19 -16.73
N VAL A 35 -0.86 23.87 -17.88
CA VAL A 35 -0.83 25.34 -17.95
C VAL A 35 -2.18 25.94 -17.55
N LEU A 36 -3.29 25.33 -17.99
CA LEU A 36 -4.64 25.75 -17.62
C LEU A 36 -4.88 25.59 -16.12
N THR A 37 -4.52 24.44 -15.57
CA THR A 37 -4.65 24.14 -14.13
C THR A 37 -3.82 25.09 -13.27
N LEU A 38 -2.53 25.28 -13.61
CA LEU A 38 -1.65 26.22 -12.90
C LEU A 38 -2.12 27.67 -13.01
N GLY A 39 -2.54 28.10 -14.18
CA GLY A 39 -3.08 29.45 -14.38
C GLY A 39 -4.30 29.71 -13.54
N PHE A 40 -5.21 28.74 -13.53
CA PHE A 40 -6.41 28.83 -12.73
C PHE A 40 -6.13 28.74 -11.20
N SER A 41 -5.24 27.86 -10.75
CA SER A 41 -4.88 27.77 -9.33
C SER A 41 -4.32 29.10 -8.77
N GLY A 42 -3.58 29.86 -9.57
CA GLY A 42 -3.11 31.19 -9.19
C GLY A 42 -4.26 32.20 -9.00
N VAL A 43 -5.27 32.18 -9.89
CA VAL A 43 -6.49 33.00 -9.75
C VAL A 43 -7.27 32.59 -8.53
N GLU A 44 -7.43 31.30 -8.31
CA GLU A 44 -8.17 30.74 -7.17
C GLU A 44 -7.49 31.06 -5.84
N ALA A 45 -6.17 30.94 -5.75
CA ALA A 45 -5.40 31.29 -4.56
C ALA A 45 -5.56 32.78 -4.20
N ALA A 46 -5.52 33.68 -5.21
CA ALA A 46 -5.76 35.08 -4.99
C ALA A 46 -7.18 35.35 -4.51
N ALA A 47 -8.19 34.77 -5.17
CA ALA A 47 -9.58 34.89 -4.77
C ALA A 47 -9.85 34.31 -3.38
N ALA A 48 -9.26 33.17 -3.04
CA ALA A 48 -9.36 32.56 -1.73
C ALA A 48 -8.83 33.46 -0.60
N TYR A 49 -7.70 34.12 -0.86
CA TYR A 49 -7.14 35.09 0.09
C TYR A 49 -8.10 36.27 0.34
N PHE A 50 -8.69 36.87 -0.71
CA PHE A 50 -9.64 38.01 -0.58
C PHE A 50 -10.98 37.56 0.00
N ALA A 51 -11.47 36.35 -0.32
CA ALA A 51 -12.74 35.83 0.19
C ALA A 51 -12.63 35.28 1.63
N GLY A 52 -11.43 35.04 2.14
CA GLY A 52 -11.20 34.40 3.44
C GLY A 52 -11.61 32.92 3.49
N SER A 53 -11.87 32.29 2.34
CA SER A 53 -12.32 30.89 2.25
C SER A 53 -11.18 29.90 2.37
N LEU A 54 -11.26 29.02 3.38
CA LEU A 54 -10.32 27.93 3.56
C LEU A 54 -10.53 26.81 2.52
N ALA A 55 -11.76 26.61 2.07
CA ALA A 55 -12.09 25.64 1.04
C ALA A 55 -11.39 25.98 -0.29
N LEU A 56 -11.43 27.25 -0.72
CA LEU A 56 -10.70 27.69 -1.92
C LEU A 56 -9.18 27.65 -1.72
N ILE A 57 -8.66 27.97 -0.52
CA ILE A 57 -7.21 27.83 -0.21
C ILE A 57 -6.79 26.37 -0.29
N SER A 58 -7.64 25.45 0.21
CA SER A 58 -7.40 24.02 0.16
C SER A 58 -7.32 23.51 -1.29
N ASP A 59 -8.27 23.89 -2.13
CA ASP A 59 -8.35 23.48 -3.53
C ASP A 59 -7.18 24.06 -4.33
N ALA A 60 -6.91 25.37 -4.23
CA ALA A 60 -5.76 25.99 -4.87
C ALA A 60 -4.42 25.38 -4.40
N GLY A 61 -4.28 25.12 -3.09
CA GLY A 61 -3.09 24.49 -2.53
C GLY A 61 -2.87 23.07 -3.07
N HIS A 62 -3.93 22.29 -3.23
CA HIS A 62 -3.88 20.98 -3.86
C HIS A 62 -3.41 21.08 -5.31
N MET A 63 -4.03 21.92 -6.13
CA MET A 63 -3.68 22.14 -7.53
C MET A 63 -2.22 22.61 -7.73
N VAL A 64 -1.73 23.52 -6.87
CA VAL A 64 -0.32 23.99 -6.90
C VAL A 64 0.62 22.83 -6.53
N THR A 65 0.26 22.04 -5.53
CA THR A 65 1.09 20.89 -5.09
C THR A 65 1.16 19.83 -6.17
N ASP A 66 0.08 19.55 -6.89
CA ASP A 66 0.06 18.60 -8.01
C ASP A 66 0.89 19.08 -9.20
N ALA A 67 0.82 20.37 -9.47
CA ALA A 67 1.68 20.96 -10.50
C ALA A 67 3.16 20.92 -10.12
N ALA A 68 3.48 21.18 -8.85
CA ALA A 68 4.84 21.03 -8.32
C ALA A 68 5.30 19.56 -8.36
N ALA A 69 4.39 18.62 -8.06
CA ALA A 69 4.63 17.18 -8.18
C ALA A 69 4.98 16.78 -9.61
N LEU A 70 4.23 17.27 -10.58
CA LEU A 70 4.51 16.99 -11.99
C LEU A 70 5.87 17.57 -12.41
N GLY A 71 6.21 18.78 -11.95
CA GLY A 71 7.53 19.38 -12.15
C GLY A 71 8.66 18.54 -11.53
N LEU A 72 8.45 18.09 -10.29
CA LEU A 72 9.40 17.23 -9.59
C LEU A 72 9.53 15.85 -10.28
N ALA A 73 8.43 15.27 -10.75
CA ALA A 73 8.45 14.02 -11.51
C ALA A 73 9.21 14.15 -12.85
N LEU A 74 9.02 15.25 -13.56
CA LEU A 74 9.78 15.53 -14.79
C LEU A 74 11.29 15.68 -14.51
N LEU A 75 11.66 16.36 -13.44
CA LEU A 75 13.07 16.47 -13.02
C LEU A 75 13.63 15.09 -12.63
N ALA A 76 12.87 14.31 -11.87
CA ALA A 76 13.26 12.97 -11.49
C ALA A 76 13.43 12.06 -12.70
N GLN A 77 12.54 12.15 -13.69
CA GLN A 77 12.66 11.40 -14.95
C GLN A 77 13.91 11.77 -15.75
N ILE A 78 14.27 13.07 -15.79
CA ILE A 78 15.52 13.53 -16.43
C ILE A 78 16.73 12.95 -15.69
N ILE A 79 16.69 12.91 -14.36
CA ILE A 79 17.75 12.34 -13.53
C ILE A 79 17.81 10.81 -13.72
N ALA A 80 16.66 10.12 -13.74
CA ALA A 80 16.57 8.67 -13.91
C ALA A 80 17.15 8.18 -15.23
N ARG A 81 17.08 8.99 -16.30
CA ARG A 81 17.68 8.69 -17.61
C ARG A 81 19.21 8.80 -17.67
N ARG A 82 19.87 9.27 -16.59
CA ARG A 82 21.34 9.32 -16.55
C ARG A 82 21.91 7.91 -16.49
N PRO A 83 22.96 7.63 -17.28
CA PRO A 83 23.56 6.31 -17.28
C PRO A 83 24.16 5.96 -15.91
N PRO A 84 24.28 4.69 -15.58
CA PRO A 84 25.02 4.21 -14.41
C PRO A 84 26.44 4.81 -14.37
N SER A 85 26.94 5.01 -13.16
CA SER A 85 28.28 5.55 -12.91
C SER A 85 29.03 4.72 -11.88
N PRO A 86 30.36 4.84 -11.73
CA PRO A 86 31.09 4.09 -10.70
C PRO A 86 30.61 4.32 -9.26
N LYS A 87 29.91 5.45 -8.99
CA LYS A 87 29.32 5.75 -7.69
C LYS A 87 27.85 5.30 -7.57
N HIS A 88 27.17 5.08 -8.68
CA HIS A 88 25.75 4.69 -8.75
C HIS A 88 25.62 3.61 -9.84
N SER A 89 26.01 2.39 -9.49
CA SER A 89 26.03 1.25 -10.41
C SER A 89 24.66 0.87 -10.96
N PHE A 90 23.60 1.02 -10.17
CA PHE A 90 22.21 0.82 -10.59
C PHE A 90 21.60 2.05 -11.31
N GLY A 91 22.37 3.14 -11.48
CA GLY A 91 21.87 4.40 -12.03
C GLY A 91 20.97 5.17 -11.06
N PHE A 92 20.03 5.94 -11.61
CA PHE A 92 19.15 6.83 -10.84
C PHE A 92 17.66 6.51 -11.01
N GLY A 93 17.32 5.32 -11.46
CA GLY A 93 15.92 4.93 -11.72
C GLY A 93 14.97 5.11 -10.52
N ARG A 94 15.50 5.01 -9.30
CA ARG A 94 14.72 5.24 -8.05
C ARG A 94 14.40 6.72 -7.76
N ALA A 95 14.95 7.65 -8.53
CA ALA A 95 14.67 9.08 -8.35
C ALA A 95 13.18 9.42 -8.55
N GLU A 96 12.48 8.69 -9.42
CA GLU A 96 11.03 8.87 -9.63
C GLU A 96 10.21 8.50 -8.39
N ALA A 97 10.51 7.37 -7.76
CA ALA A 97 9.82 6.94 -6.54
C ALA A 97 10.14 7.87 -5.35
N LEU A 98 11.40 8.33 -5.26
CA LEU A 98 11.79 9.31 -4.23
C LEU A 98 11.05 10.64 -4.42
N ALA A 99 10.90 11.11 -5.65
CA ALA A 99 10.14 12.32 -5.96
C ALA A 99 8.66 12.16 -5.57
N ALA A 100 8.05 11.02 -5.90
CA ALA A 100 6.67 10.70 -5.52
C ALA A 100 6.50 10.65 -3.99
N PHE A 101 7.46 10.06 -3.27
CA PHE A 101 7.47 10.00 -1.81
C PHE A 101 7.57 11.39 -1.17
N VAL A 102 8.51 12.23 -1.63
CA VAL A 102 8.67 13.61 -1.15
C VAL A 102 7.42 14.43 -1.41
N ASN A 103 6.81 14.29 -2.59
CA ASN A 103 5.55 14.95 -2.89
C ASN A 103 4.41 14.49 -1.98
N GLY A 104 4.30 13.19 -1.72
CA GLY A 104 3.33 12.63 -0.78
C GLY A 104 3.48 13.22 0.63
N ILE A 105 4.70 13.40 1.13
CA ILE A 105 4.97 14.04 2.42
C ILE A 105 4.53 15.52 2.40
N ALA A 106 4.85 16.25 1.32
CA ALA A 106 4.44 17.66 1.19
C ALA A 106 2.91 17.80 1.20
N MET A 107 2.22 16.91 0.48
CA MET A 107 0.75 16.85 0.46
C MET A 107 0.17 16.51 1.84
N LEU A 108 0.77 15.56 2.56
CA LEU A 108 0.36 15.21 3.92
C LEU A 108 0.49 16.40 4.87
N ALA A 109 1.58 17.17 4.75
CA ALA A 109 1.78 18.38 5.54
C ALA A 109 0.73 19.46 5.23
N LEU A 110 0.40 19.64 3.94
CA LEU A 110 -0.67 20.55 3.50
C LEU A 110 -2.03 20.13 4.08
N VAL A 111 -2.40 18.88 3.97
CA VAL A 111 -3.66 18.34 4.53
C VAL A 111 -3.70 18.52 6.05
N ALA A 112 -2.62 18.24 6.76
CA ALA A 112 -2.57 18.42 8.22
C ALA A 112 -2.75 19.89 8.60
N TRP A 113 -2.16 20.83 7.86
CA TRP A 113 -2.34 22.26 8.07
C TRP A 113 -3.79 22.69 7.81
N ILE A 114 -4.39 22.27 6.69
CA ILE A 114 -5.78 22.63 6.34
C ILE A 114 -6.76 22.09 7.38
N VAL A 115 -6.62 20.84 7.81
CA VAL A 115 -7.48 20.24 8.83
C VAL A 115 -7.34 20.97 10.16
N GLY A 116 -6.11 21.32 10.58
CA GLY A 116 -5.87 22.10 11.78
C GLY A 116 -6.55 23.47 11.74
N GLU A 117 -6.41 24.19 10.61
CA GLU A 117 -7.06 25.49 10.41
C GLU A 117 -8.59 25.36 10.33
N ALA A 118 -9.11 24.33 9.65
CA ALA A 118 -10.55 24.07 9.56
C ALA A 118 -11.18 23.81 10.93
N LEU A 119 -10.50 23.07 11.80
CA LEU A 119 -10.95 22.83 13.17
C LEU A 119 -11.03 24.15 13.97
N THR A 120 -10.04 25.03 13.85
CA THR A 120 -10.07 26.32 14.53
C THR A 120 -11.21 27.19 14.00
N ARG A 121 -11.43 27.25 12.68
CA ARG A 121 -12.51 28.01 12.05
C ARG A 121 -13.90 27.44 12.33
N PHE A 122 -14.01 26.17 12.59
CA PHE A 122 -15.29 25.56 12.98
C PHE A 122 -15.79 26.09 14.34
N PHE A 123 -14.87 26.24 15.31
CA PHE A 123 -15.19 26.77 16.64
C PHE A 123 -15.18 28.29 16.70
N THR A 124 -14.37 28.96 15.88
CA THR A 124 -14.26 30.42 15.78
C THR A 124 -14.44 30.85 14.33
N PRO A 125 -15.71 30.89 13.83
CA PRO A 125 -15.96 31.13 12.42
C PRO A 125 -15.44 32.48 11.96
N HIS A 126 -14.70 32.49 10.84
CA HIS A 126 -14.30 33.71 10.14
C HIS A 126 -15.36 34.09 9.13
N GLN A 127 -15.45 35.41 8.83
CA GLN A 127 -16.30 35.85 7.76
C GLN A 127 -15.76 35.40 6.41
N VAL A 128 -16.60 34.72 5.65
CA VAL A 128 -16.31 34.24 4.30
C VAL A 128 -17.27 34.93 3.33
N ASP A 129 -16.73 35.48 2.25
CA ASP A 129 -17.57 36.03 1.19
C ASP A 129 -18.14 34.94 0.30
N GLY A 130 -19.36 34.52 0.61
CA GLY A 130 -20.06 33.44 -0.09
C GLY A 130 -20.25 33.71 -1.59
N LEU A 131 -20.41 34.99 -2.01
CA LEU A 131 -20.52 35.30 -3.42
C LEU A 131 -19.22 35.04 -4.19
N THR A 132 -18.11 35.53 -3.66
CA THR A 132 -16.78 35.29 -4.26
C THR A 132 -16.47 33.78 -4.31
N VAL A 133 -16.73 33.04 -3.23
CA VAL A 133 -16.56 31.59 -3.21
C VAL A 133 -17.41 30.92 -4.30
N THR A 134 -18.68 31.27 -4.41
CA THR A 134 -19.60 30.70 -5.42
C THR A 134 -19.13 30.96 -6.84
N VAL A 135 -18.74 32.21 -7.15
CA VAL A 135 -18.27 32.58 -8.50
C VAL A 135 -16.98 31.87 -8.85
N VAL A 136 -16.00 31.84 -7.95
CA VAL A 136 -14.72 31.22 -8.19
C VAL A 136 -14.87 29.69 -8.34
N ALA A 137 -15.66 29.06 -7.46
CA ALA A 137 -15.94 27.63 -7.55
C ALA A 137 -16.70 27.26 -8.86
N ALA A 138 -17.61 28.13 -9.34
CA ALA A 138 -18.29 27.91 -10.62
C ALA A 138 -17.32 28.01 -11.80
N VAL A 139 -16.36 28.95 -11.78
CA VAL A 139 -15.32 29.07 -12.81
C VAL A 139 -14.38 27.86 -12.71
N GLY A 140 -13.98 27.42 -11.51
CA GLY A 140 -13.17 26.21 -11.29
C GLY A 140 -13.84 24.96 -11.85
N LEU A 141 -15.12 24.79 -11.58
CA LEU A 141 -15.91 23.70 -12.11
C LEU A 141 -15.90 23.69 -13.65
N LEU A 142 -16.08 24.83 -14.29
CA LEU A 142 -16.01 24.97 -15.74
C LEU A 142 -14.62 24.66 -16.29
N MET A 143 -13.56 25.10 -15.59
CA MET A 143 -12.18 24.78 -15.96
C MET A 143 -11.89 23.29 -15.83
N ASN A 144 -12.33 22.64 -14.77
CA ASN A 144 -12.15 21.19 -14.59
C ASN A 144 -12.94 20.39 -15.63
N ILE A 145 -14.15 20.83 -16.00
CA ILE A 145 -14.91 20.25 -17.12
C ILE A 145 -14.15 20.42 -18.45
N LEU A 146 -13.59 21.60 -18.71
CA LEU A 146 -12.80 21.86 -19.91
C LEU A 146 -11.57 20.97 -19.98
N VAL A 147 -10.81 20.86 -18.90
CA VAL A 147 -9.63 19.99 -18.81
C VAL A 147 -10.04 18.52 -19.00
N ALA A 148 -11.10 18.05 -18.34
CA ALA A 148 -11.64 16.72 -18.52
C ALA A 148 -12.05 16.46 -19.98
N TRP A 149 -12.68 17.44 -20.62
CA TRP A 149 -13.07 17.37 -22.04
C TRP A 149 -11.84 17.27 -22.96
N VAL A 150 -10.80 18.09 -22.74
CA VAL A 150 -9.53 18.04 -23.48
C VAL A 150 -8.89 16.67 -23.34
N LEU A 151 -8.76 16.14 -22.12
CA LEU A 151 -8.15 14.85 -21.85
C LEU A 151 -8.99 13.68 -22.38
N SER A 152 -10.32 13.83 -22.49
CA SER A 152 -11.21 12.78 -22.99
C SER A 152 -11.02 12.42 -24.48
N HIS A 153 -10.35 13.27 -25.24
CA HIS A 153 -10.08 13.05 -26.67
C HIS A 153 -9.01 11.98 -26.94
N ASP A 154 -8.16 11.67 -25.95
CA ASP A 154 -7.20 10.58 -26.06
C ASP A 154 -7.29 9.60 -24.87
N ARG A 155 -8.29 8.69 -24.93
CA ARG A 155 -8.50 7.65 -23.90
C ARG A 155 -7.57 6.43 -24.05
N LYS A 156 -6.71 6.40 -25.08
CA LYS A 156 -5.87 5.22 -25.35
C LYS A 156 -4.58 5.20 -24.53
N SER A 157 -4.12 6.35 -24.05
CA SER A 157 -2.93 6.46 -23.22
C SER A 157 -3.27 6.21 -21.73
N VAL A 158 -2.45 5.40 -21.06
CA VAL A 158 -2.57 5.13 -19.62
C VAL A 158 -2.40 6.42 -18.81
N ASN A 159 -1.46 7.28 -19.23
CA ASN A 159 -1.19 8.55 -18.56
C ASN A 159 -2.36 9.52 -18.68
N THR A 160 -3.00 9.62 -19.86
CA THR A 160 -4.18 10.46 -20.06
C THR A 160 -5.38 9.95 -19.26
N ARG A 161 -5.52 8.63 -19.13
CA ARG A 161 -6.57 8.02 -18.31
C ARG A 161 -6.36 8.28 -16.83
N ALA A 162 -5.13 8.20 -16.34
CA ALA A 162 -4.79 8.54 -14.95
C ALA A 162 -5.05 10.02 -14.66
N ALA A 163 -4.62 10.93 -15.55
CA ALA A 163 -4.90 12.36 -15.45
C ALA A 163 -6.41 12.67 -15.45
N LEU A 164 -7.20 11.96 -16.27
CA LEU A 164 -8.65 12.13 -16.29
C LEU A 164 -9.31 11.72 -14.97
N VAL A 165 -8.86 10.63 -14.34
CA VAL A 165 -9.37 10.18 -13.03
C VAL A 165 -9.04 11.22 -11.96
N HIS A 166 -7.86 11.84 -12.01
CA HIS A 166 -7.46 12.91 -11.12
C HIS A 166 -8.38 14.13 -11.26
N VAL A 167 -8.56 14.65 -12.48
CA VAL A 167 -9.45 15.79 -12.75
C VAL A 167 -10.91 15.51 -12.35
N MET A 168 -11.35 14.26 -12.37
CA MET A 168 -12.68 13.89 -11.84
C MET A 168 -12.76 14.07 -10.32
N GLY A 169 -11.66 13.89 -9.59
CA GLY A 169 -11.55 14.21 -8.16
C GLY A 169 -11.66 15.71 -7.91
N ASP A 170 -10.93 16.52 -8.69
CA ASP A 170 -10.96 18.00 -8.59
C ASP A 170 -12.35 18.56 -8.91
N LEU A 171 -13.05 17.93 -9.85
CA LEU A 171 -14.42 18.29 -10.19
C LEU A 171 -15.38 18.07 -9.00
N LEU A 172 -15.20 17.00 -8.22
CA LEU A 172 -15.95 16.79 -6.98
C LEU A 172 -15.65 17.85 -5.93
N GLY A 173 -14.38 18.27 -5.79
CA GLY A 173 -13.97 19.38 -4.92
C GLY A 173 -14.65 20.69 -5.30
N SER A 174 -14.62 21.06 -6.59
CA SER A 174 -15.25 22.27 -7.10
C SER A 174 -16.77 22.28 -6.93
N VAL A 175 -17.46 21.15 -7.12
CA VAL A 175 -18.90 21.00 -6.84
C VAL A 175 -19.18 21.25 -5.36
N GLY A 176 -18.36 20.67 -4.47
CA GLY A 176 -18.47 20.90 -3.04
C GLY A 176 -18.28 22.37 -2.66
N ALA A 177 -17.25 23.05 -3.21
CA ALA A 177 -16.98 24.46 -2.98
C ALA A 177 -18.14 25.35 -3.45
N LEU A 178 -18.73 25.02 -4.61
CA LEU A 178 -19.92 25.69 -5.12
C LEU A 178 -21.11 25.56 -4.15
N ILE A 179 -21.37 24.35 -3.63
CA ILE A 179 -22.45 24.10 -2.67
C ILE A 179 -22.20 24.91 -1.37
N ALA A 180 -20.98 24.89 -0.84
CA ALA A 180 -20.65 25.63 0.38
C ALA A 180 -20.79 27.13 0.18
N GLY A 181 -20.31 27.68 -0.95
CA GLY A 181 -20.47 29.09 -1.30
C GLY A 181 -21.95 29.50 -1.36
N LEU A 182 -22.81 28.70 -1.99
CA LEU A 182 -24.25 28.94 -2.03
C LEU A 182 -24.89 28.87 -0.63
N VAL A 183 -24.53 27.87 0.19
CA VAL A 183 -25.01 27.76 1.57
C VAL A 183 -24.64 29.00 2.36
N ILE A 184 -23.38 29.45 2.31
CA ILE A 184 -22.92 30.65 2.99
C ILE A 184 -23.68 31.90 2.49
N GLN A 185 -23.83 32.03 1.16
CA GLN A 185 -24.51 33.20 0.54
C GLN A 185 -25.97 33.31 0.95
N PHE A 186 -26.71 32.21 1.04
CA PHE A 186 -28.14 32.21 1.31
C PHE A 186 -28.48 32.09 2.80
N THR A 187 -27.67 31.42 3.60
CA THR A 187 -27.97 31.14 5.01
C THR A 187 -27.09 31.92 5.99
N GLY A 188 -25.95 32.44 5.53
CA GLY A 188 -24.92 33.02 6.40
C GLY A 188 -24.20 32.00 7.28
N TRP A 189 -24.35 30.69 7.02
CA TRP A 189 -23.77 29.64 7.84
C TRP A 189 -22.27 29.39 7.50
N MET A 190 -21.41 30.18 8.16
CA MET A 190 -19.95 30.18 7.92
C MET A 190 -19.25 28.83 8.15
N PRO A 191 -19.67 27.94 9.09
CA PRO A 191 -19.01 26.65 9.27
C PRO A 191 -19.05 25.72 8.05
N ALA A 192 -19.89 26.00 7.04
CA ALA A 192 -19.96 25.24 5.80
C ALA A 192 -18.61 25.20 5.06
N ASP A 193 -17.84 26.30 5.05
CA ASP A 193 -16.51 26.38 4.46
C ASP A 193 -15.51 25.43 5.16
N ALA A 194 -15.49 25.46 6.49
CA ALA A 194 -14.62 24.57 7.29
C ALA A 194 -14.98 23.09 7.13
N LEU A 195 -16.27 22.75 7.12
CA LEU A 195 -16.71 21.37 6.91
C LEU A 195 -16.33 20.85 5.53
N LEU A 196 -16.51 21.68 4.50
CA LEU A 196 -16.09 21.31 3.15
C LEU A 196 -14.58 21.12 3.07
N SER A 197 -13.80 22.03 3.67
CA SER A 197 -12.33 21.90 3.70
C SER A 197 -11.88 20.59 4.34
N ILE A 198 -12.51 20.15 5.44
CA ILE A 198 -12.26 18.85 6.06
C ILE A 198 -12.63 17.71 5.09
N PHE A 199 -13.79 17.79 4.44
CA PHE A 199 -14.24 16.75 3.51
C PHE A 199 -13.27 16.59 2.33
N VAL A 200 -12.88 17.69 1.68
CA VAL A 200 -11.91 17.68 0.58
C VAL A 200 -10.55 17.15 1.07
N SER A 201 -10.09 17.60 2.24
CA SER A 201 -8.84 17.11 2.85
C SER A 201 -8.84 15.61 3.10
N LEU A 202 -9.96 15.00 3.49
CA LEU A 202 -10.09 13.57 3.66
C LEU A 202 -10.00 12.80 2.34
N LEU A 203 -10.58 13.36 1.25
CA LEU A 203 -10.44 12.77 -0.08
C LEU A 203 -8.98 12.78 -0.54
N ILE A 204 -8.29 13.93 -0.37
CA ILE A 204 -6.87 14.08 -0.69
C ILE A 204 -6.02 13.12 0.15
N LEU A 205 -6.30 13.01 1.45
CA LEU A 205 -5.57 12.12 2.36
C LEU A 205 -5.58 10.67 1.90
N LYS A 206 -6.72 10.19 1.43
CA LYS A 206 -6.88 8.82 0.93
C LYS A 206 -5.94 8.54 -0.26
N SER A 207 -5.91 9.43 -1.25
CA SER A 207 -5.04 9.28 -2.43
C SER A 207 -3.56 9.42 -2.06
N THR A 208 -3.22 10.40 -1.22
CA THR A 208 -1.86 10.64 -0.74
C THR A 208 -1.29 9.43 0.01
N PHE A 209 -2.11 8.79 0.86
CA PHE A 209 -1.67 7.62 1.61
C PHE A 209 -1.36 6.43 0.69
N SER A 210 -2.14 6.25 -0.38
CA SER A 210 -1.86 5.21 -1.39
C SER A 210 -0.51 5.44 -2.07
N ILE A 211 -0.24 6.67 -2.51
CA ILE A 211 1.02 7.04 -3.19
C ILE A 211 2.22 6.87 -2.23
N LEU A 212 2.08 7.33 -0.99
CA LEU A 212 3.13 7.18 0.02
C LEU A 212 3.45 5.71 0.30
N ARG A 213 2.42 4.88 0.46
CA ARG A 213 2.58 3.45 0.71
C ARG A 213 3.29 2.75 -0.46
N GLU A 214 2.89 3.04 -1.69
CA GLU A 214 3.48 2.46 -2.90
C GLU A 214 4.93 2.90 -3.08
N SER A 215 5.19 4.21 -2.95
CA SER A 215 6.55 4.76 -3.04
C SER A 215 7.46 4.23 -1.92
N TYR A 216 6.94 4.12 -0.69
CA TYR A 216 7.67 3.53 0.44
C TYR A 216 8.01 2.06 0.16
N HIS A 217 7.03 1.27 -0.28
CA HIS A 217 7.21 -0.15 -0.61
C HIS A 217 8.31 -0.34 -1.67
N PHE A 218 8.28 0.47 -2.72
CA PHE A 218 9.28 0.45 -3.78
C PHE A 218 10.69 0.86 -3.26
N LEU A 219 10.78 1.93 -2.45
CA LEU A 219 12.05 2.40 -1.89
C LEU A 219 12.67 1.41 -0.90
N MET A 220 11.82 0.64 -0.20
CA MET A 220 12.22 -0.43 0.73
C MET A 220 12.49 -1.77 0.03
N GLU A 221 12.60 -1.78 -1.31
CA GLU A 221 12.87 -2.98 -2.11
C GLU A 221 11.81 -4.08 -1.93
N GLY A 222 10.56 -3.67 -1.66
CA GLY A 222 9.45 -4.60 -1.52
C GLY A 222 9.19 -5.40 -2.80
N VAL A 223 8.63 -6.59 -2.65
CA VAL A 223 8.23 -7.43 -3.78
C VAL A 223 7.19 -6.68 -4.62
N PRO A 224 7.34 -6.61 -5.96
CA PRO A 224 6.37 -5.94 -6.81
C PRO A 224 4.95 -6.42 -6.56
N LEU A 225 3.97 -5.50 -6.42
CA LEU A 225 2.60 -5.82 -6.03
C LEU A 225 1.86 -6.79 -6.98
N HIS A 226 2.37 -6.95 -8.20
CA HIS A 226 1.82 -7.85 -9.22
C HIS A 226 2.51 -9.22 -9.25
N ILE A 227 3.54 -9.44 -8.43
CA ILE A 227 4.29 -10.70 -8.35
C ILE A 227 3.98 -11.38 -7.02
N ASP A 228 3.55 -12.63 -7.10
CA ASP A 228 3.43 -13.49 -5.92
C ASP A 228 4.78 -14.16 -5.62
N TYR A 229 5.42 -13.69 -4.54
CA TYR A 229 6.72 -14.21 -4.08
C TYR A 229 6.71 -15.72 -3.82
N LEU A 230 5.63 -16.22 -3.21
CA LEU A 230 5.53 -17.64 -2.87
C LEU A 230 5.33 -18.49 -4.13
N GLU A 231 4.57 -17.98 -5.09
CA GLU A 231 4.38 -18.65 -6.37
C GLU A 231 5.69 -18.74 -7.14
N VAL A 232 6.49 -17.65 -7.19
CA VAL A 232 7.83 -17.64 -7.81
C VAL A 232 8.73 -18.71 -7.18
N GLY A 233 8.82 -18.75 -5.85
CA GLY A 233 9.61 -19.75 -5.13
C GLY A 233 9.15 -21.20 -5.38
N SER A 234 7.83 -21.41 -5.42
CA SER A 234 7.23 -22.71 -5.73
C SER A 234 7.53 -23.17 -7.16
N ASP A 235 7.47 -22.26 -8.13
CA ASP A 235 7.72 -22.58 -9.52
C ASP A 235 9.20 -22.85 -9.80
N LEU A 236 10.10 -22.11 -9.15
CA LEU A 236 11.54 -22.41 -9.20
C LEU A 236 11.85 -23.83 -8.72
N LYS A 237 11.21 -24.27 -7.62
CA LYS A 237 11.39 -25.65 -7.09
C LYS A 237 10.85 -26.75 -8.02
N LYS A 238 9.92 -26.41 -8.94
CA LYS A 238 9.37 -27.36 -9.92
C LYS A 238 10.25 -27.52 -11.16
N VAL A 239 11.24 -26.66 -11.36
CA VAL A 239 12.13 -26.75 -12.52
C VAL A 239 12.99 -28.02 -12.42
N PRO A 240 13.02 -28.91 -13.44
CA PRO A 240 13.81 -30.09 -13.41
C PRO A 240 15.30 -29.80 -13.20
N GLY A 241 15.91 -30.45 -12.21
CA GLY A 241 17.30 -30.26 -11.81
C GLY A 241 17.50 -29.31 -10.64
N VAL A 242 16.44 -28.59 -10.17
CA VAL A 242 16.46 -27.82 -8.95
C VAL A 242 16.09 -28.69 -7.77
N LEU A 243 16.95 -28.74 -6.75
CA LEU A 243 16.75 -29.52 -5.52
C LEU A 243 16.15 -28.63 -4.43
N ALA A 244 16.71 -27.43 -4.24
CA ALA A 244 16.21 -26.45 -3.29
C ALA A 244 16.41 -25.02 -3.82
N VAL A 245 15.66 -24.09 -3.24
CA VAL A 245 15.75 -22.64 -3.50
C VAL A 245 15.78 -21.94 -2.15
N HIS A 246 16.77 -21.10 -1.92
CA HIS A 246 16.91 -20.33 -0.71
C HIS A 246 17.52 -18.96 -0.99
N ASP A 247 17.47 -18.06 0.00
CA ASP A 247 17.93 -16.67 -0.08
C ASP A 247 17.37 -15.94 -1.31
N LEU A 248 16.08 -16.19 -1.59
CA LEU A 248 15.38 -15.63 -2.74
C LEU A 248 14.95 -14.20 -2.42
N HIS A 249 15.30 -13.26 -3.28
CA HIS A 249 14.84 -11.87 -3.19
C HIS A 249 14.28 -11.43 -4.53
N VAL A 250 13.14 -10.75 -4.49
CA VAL A 250 12.47 -10.18 -5.67
C VAL A 250 12.15 -8.73 -5.37
N TRP A 251 12.60 -7.82 -6.23
CA TRP A 251 12.38 -6.39 -6.07
C TRP A 251 12.27 -5.69 -7.43
N GLU A 252 11.94 -4.41 -7.46
CA GLU A 252 12.03 -3.59 -8.67
C GLU A 252 13.30 -2.73 -8.65
N MET A 253 14.08 -2.78 -9.73
CA MET A 253 15.24 -1.88 -9.93
C MET A 253 14.79 -0.48 -10.31
N THR A 254 13.85 -0.40 -11.24
CA THR A 254 13.11 0.78 -11.66
C THR A 254 11.64 0.41 -11.78
N PRO A 255 10.69 1.36 -11.77
CA PRO A 255 9.28 1.03 -11.95
C PRO A 255 9.03 0.11 -13.15
N SER A 256 8.31 -0.98 -12.93
CA SER A 256 8.01 -2.03 -13.92
C SER A 256 9.22 -2.82 -14.45
N PHE A 257 10.36 -2.78 -13.76
CA PHE A 257 11.53 -3.60 -14.10
C PHE A 257 11.92 -4.50 -12.92
N PRO A 258 11.25 -5.65 -12.75
CA PRO A 258 11.53 -6.57 -11.66
C PRO A 258 12.88 -7.27 -11.85
N ALA A 259 13.55 -7.52 -10.74
CA ALA A 259 14.79 -8.28 -10.65
C ALA A 259 14.66 -9.36 -9.59
N LEU A 260 15.41 -10.45 -9.78
CA LEU A 260 15.44 -11.58 -8.87
C LEU A 260 16.89 -12.00 -8.62
N ILE A 261 17.22 -12.21 -7.34
CA ILE A 261 18.43 -12.90 -6.92
C ILE A 261 18.06 -14.06 -6.00
N GLY A 262 18.93 -15.07 -5.94
CA GLY A 262 18.74 -16.19 -5.03
C GLY A 262 19.78 -17.28 -5.23
N HIS A 263 19.66 -18.32 -4.42
CA HIS A 263 20.52 -19.49 -4.47
C HIS A 263 19.70 -20.71 -4.89
N ILE A 264 20.27 -21.51 -5.78
CA ILE A 264 19.65 -22.72 -6.33
C ILE A 264 20.55 -23.91 -6.04
N GLU A 265 20.04 -24.83 -5.24
CA GLU A 265 20.73 -26.10 -4.97
C GLU A 265 20.48 -27.07 -6.12
N ILE A 266 21.56 -27.64 -6.65
CA ILE A 266 21.57 -28.56 -7.77
C ILE A 266 22.47 -29.77 -7.45
N GLU A 267 22.31 -30.90 -8.16
CA GLU A 267 23.13 -32.08 -7.97
C GLU A 267 24.49 -31.95 -8.68
N HIS A 268 24.48 -31.48 -9.94
CA HIS A 268 25.67 -31.40 -10.77
C HIS A 268 25.83 -30.04 -11.45
N ILE A 269 26.98 -29.40 -11.25
CA ILE A 269 27.26 -28.05 -11.82
C ILE A 269 27.22 -28.04 -13.36
N ASN A 270 27.51 -29.17 -14.02
CA ASN A 270 27.48 -29.27 -15.47
C ASN A 270 26.09 -29.10 -16.08
N GLU A 271 25.02 -29.32 -15.30
CA GLU A 271 23.62 -29.15 -15.72
C GLU A 271 23.11 -27.71 -15.59
N TRP A 272 23.88 -26.87 -14.89
CA TRP A 272 23.49 -25.48 -14.61
C TRP A 272 23.06 -24.65 -15.83
N PRO A 273 23.78 -24.69 -16.99
CA PRO A 273 23.37 -23.90 -18.15
C PRO A 273 21.97 -24.25 -18.66
N GLU A 274 21.58 -25.53 -18.61
CA GLU A 274 20.27 -26.01 -19.05
C GLU A 274 19.18 -25.66 -18.02
N ILE A 275 19.48 -25.80 -16.73
CA ILE A 275 18.60 -25.46 -15.62
C ILE A 275 18.32 -23.94 -15.67
N MET A 276 19.36 -23.11 -15.81
CA MET A 276 19.25 -21.67 -15.87
C MET A 276 18.43 -21.18 -17.09
N ALA A 277 18.57 -21.85 -18.24
CA ALA A 277 17.78 -21.54 -19.42
C ALA A 277 16.28 -21.78 -19.17
N ARG A 278 15.91 -22.90 -18.54
CA ARG A 278 14.54 -23.24 -18.15
C ARG A 278 13.99 -22.28 -17.11
N ILE A 279 14.79 -21.89 -16.13
CA ILE A 279 14.42 -20.91 -15.10
C ILE A 279 14.12 -19.55 -15.76
N ASN A 280 15.02 -19.06 -16.61
CA ASN A 280 14.82 -17.76 -17.30
C ASN A 280 13.57 -17.75 -18.16
N GLU A 281 13.31 -18.81 -18.91
CA GLU A 281 12.11 -18.94 -19.74
C GLU A 281 10.84 -18.93 -18.87
N MET A 282 10.83 -19.65 -17.77
CA MET A 282 9.69 -19.71 -16.84
C MET A 282 9.46 -18.36 -16.16
N LEU A 283 10.50 -17.73 -15.61
CA LEU A 283 10.40 -16.45 -14.92
C LEU A 283 9.93 -15.33 -15.85
N LEU A 284 10.44 -15.28 -17.10
CA LEU A 284 10.03 -14.30 -18.07
C LEU A 284 8.57 -14.50 -18.50
N ASN A 285 8.20 -15.74 -18.88
CA ASN A 285 6.88 -16.00 -19.46
C ASN A 285 5.75 -15.97 -18.42
N LYS A 286 6.00 -16.39 -17.19
CA LYS A 286 4.97 -16.51 -16.17
C LYS A 286 4.92 -15.29 -15.23
N HIS A 287 6.08 -14.77 -14.83
CA HIS A 287 6.20 -13.72 -13.81
C HIS A 287 6.67 -12.37 -14.37
N GLY A 288 7.08 -12.31 -15.65
CA GLY A 288 7.60 -11.08 -16.27
C GLY A 288 8.96 -10.64 -15.73
N ILE A 289 9.74 -11.56 -15.10
CA ILE A 289 11.05 -11.27 -14.55
C ILE A 289 12.10 -11.66 -15.58
N ASP A 290 12.83 -10.68 -16.12
CA ASP A 290 13.89 -10.89 -17.11
C ASP A 290 15.30 -10.67 -16.54
N HIS A 291 15.41 -9.92 -15.44
CA HIS A 291 16.69 -9.67 -14.77
C HIS A 291 16.89 -10.66 -13.61
N VAL A 292 17.62 -11.73 -13.89
CA VAL A 292 17.78 -12.86 -12.97
C VAL A 292 19.27 -13.09 -12.68
N THR A 293 19.61 -13.13 -11.39
CA THR A 293 20.97 -13.50 -10.93
C THR A 293 20.84 -14.62 -9.91
N LEU A 294 21.18 -15.84 -10.30
CA LEU A 294 21.10 -17.00 -9.44
C LEU A 294 22.48 -17.63 -9.26
N GLN A 295 22.79 -17.97 -8.01
CA GLN A 295 24.01 -18.69 -7.66
C GLN A 295 23.70 -20.19 -7.57
N PRO A 296 24.35 -21.03 -8.39
CA PRO A 296 24.23 -22.49 -8.23
C PRO A 296 25.04 -22.97 -7.03
N GLU A 297 24.45 -23.84 -6.23
CA GLU A 297 25.11 -24.51 -5.11
C GLU A 297 24.97 -26.02 -5.26
N ILE A 298 26.07 -26.77 -4.97
CA ILE A 298 26.03 -28.21 -5.05
C ILE A 298 25.50 -28.76 -3.73
N ALA A 299 24.54 -29.68 -3.81
CA ALA A 299 23.91 -30.29 -2.66
C ALA A 299 24.94 -30.83 -1.63
N GLY A 300 24.77 -30.45 -0.37
CA GLY A 300 25.62 -30.85 0.74
C GLY A 300 27.00 -30.18 0.84
N THR A 301 27.28 -29.13 0.05
CA THR A 301 28.54 -28.37 0.12
C THR A 301 28.44 -27.04 0.87
N VAL A 302 27.25 -26.57 1.19
CA VAL A 302 27.03 -25.30 1.86
C VAL A 302 26.41 -25.53 3.24
N ASP A 303 26.96 -24.89 4.27
CA ASP A 303 26.36 -24.86 5.60
C ASP A 303 25.04 -24.09 5.53
N GLU A 304 23.97 -24.67 6.07
CA GLU A 304 22.64 -24.05 6.12
C GLU A 304 22.73 -22.64 6.73
N HIS A 305 22.56 -21.62 5.90
CA HIS A 305 22.46 -20.24 6.36
C HIS A 305 21.17 -20.06 7.17
N THR A 306 21.32 -19.64 8.42
CA THR A 306 20.25 -19.48 9.43
C THR A 306 19.09 -18.54 9.05
N HIS A 307 19.20 -17.77 7.96
CA HIS A 307 18.11 -16.91 7.47
C HIS A 307 16.90 -17.68 6.90
N ASP A 308 17.13 -18.90 6.41
CA ASP A 308 16.08 -19.69 5.73
C ASP A 308 15.15 -20.43 6.71
N GLU A 309 15.57 -20.65 7.97
CA GLU A 309 14.69 -21.29 8.97
C GLU A 309 13.53 -20.37 9.40
N GLN A 310 13.77 -19.05 9.50
CA GLN A 310 12.70 -18.10 9.81
C GLN A 310 11.70 -17.97 8.65
N LEU A 311 12.16 -17.96 7.40
CA LEU A 311 11.30 -17.97 6.21
C LEU A 311 10.58 -19.31 6.02
N LYS A 312 11.22 -20.45 6.33
CA LYS A 312 10.57 -21.77 6.30
C LYS A 312 9.47 -21.91 7.36
N GLU A 313 9.62 -21.29 8.52
CA GLU A 313 8.55 -21.23 9.54
C GLU A 313 7.42 -20.29 9.14
N GLU A 314 7.71 -19.14 8.53
CA GLU A 314 6.69 -18.22 8.01
C GLU A 314 5.93 -18.81 6.81
N VAL A 315 6.62 -19.46 5.86
CA VAL A 315 5.99 -20.13 4.71
C VAL A 315 5.15 -21.34 5.15
N LYS A 316 5.59 -22.12 6.15
CA LYS A 316 4.75 -23.17 6.73
C LYS A 316 3.50 -22.63 7.41
N ARG A 317 3.56 -21.41 7.97
CA ARG A 317 2.40 -20.74 8.57
C ARG A 317 1.46 -20.14 7.51
N SER A 318 1.96 -19.71 6.34
CA SER A 318 1.14 -19.04 5.31
C SER A 318 0.19 -19.98 4.55
N ASP A 319 0.51 -21.27 4.46
CA ASP A 319 -0.29 -22.26 3.73
C ASP A 319 -1.37 -22.93 4.60
N VAL A 320 -1.39 -22.67 5.91
CA VAL A 320 -2.34 -23.24 6.84
C VAL A 320 -3.53 -22.28 7.01
N ILE A 321 -4.70 -22.69 6.53
CA ILE A 321 -5.95 -21.99 6.83
C ILE A 321 -6.69 -22.79 7.89
N HIS A 322 -6.89 -22.19 9.06
CA HIS A 322 -7.66 -22.79 10.13
C HIS A 322 -9.18 -22.64 9.89
N HIS A 323 -9.93 -23.67 10.19
CA HIS A 323 -11.38 -23.75 10.01
C HIS A 323 -12.12 -24.06 11.31
N GLY A 324 -11.63 -23.55 12.43
CA GLY A 324 -12.15 -23.82 13.77
C GLY A 324 -11.33 -24.88 14.51
N ASP A 325 -10.06 -25.01 14.14
CA ASP A 325 -9.11 -25.91 14.79
C ASP A 325 -8.90 -25.50 16.25
N THR A 326 -8.77 -26.48 17.15
CA THR A 326 -8.57 -26.23 18.57
C THR A 326 -7.12 -26.34 18.97
N PHE A 327 -6.61 -25.30 19.62
CA PHE A 327 -5.27 -25.18 20.13
C PHE A 327 -5.28 -24.93 21.64
N TYR A 328 -4.11 -25.03 22.27
CA TYR A 328 -3.94 -24.79 23.69
C TYR A 328 -2.78 -23.87 23.98
N VAL A 329 -2.98 -22.96 24.94
CA VAL A 329 -1.93 -22.14 25.54
C VAL A 329 -1.73 -22.52 26.99
N THR A 330 -0.48 -22.62 27.44
CA THR A 330 -0.18 -22.85 28.84
C THR A 330 -0.17 -21.53 29.59
N CYS A 331 -1.06 -21.42 30.56
CA CYS A 331 -1.23 -20.28 31.45
C CYS A 331 -0.74 -20.60 32.85
N ALA A 332 -0.36 -19.56 33.61
CA ALA A 332 0.07 -19.70 35.00
C ALA A 332 -1.01 -19.24 35.98
N SER A 333 -1.17 -19.94 37.08
CA SER A 333 -1.98 -19.52 38.22
C SER A 333 -1.27 -19.82 39.54
N SER A 334 -1.77 -19.31 40.66
CA SER A 334 -1.22 -19.66 41.98
C SER A 334 -1.39 -21.14 42.35
N ASP A 335 -2.30 -21.86 41.65
CA ASP A 335 -2.48 -23.30 41.81
C ASP A 335 -1.58 -24.15 40.91
N GLY A 336 -0.71 -23.50 40.11
CA GLY A 336 0.15 -24.09 39.12
C GLY A 336 -0.28 -23.82 37.67
N PRO A 337 0.40 -24.41 36.70
CA PRO A 337 0.06 -24.22 35.29
C PRO A 337 -1.26 -24.92 34.93
N HIS A 338 -2.00 -24.31 33.99
CA HIS A 338 -3.20 -24.86 33.39
C HIS A 338 -3.24 -24.55 31.90
N ARG A 339 -4.01 -25.29 31.13
CA ARG A 339 -4.18 -25.06 29.70
C ARG A 339 -5.47 -24.32 29.43
N MET A 340 -5.39 -23.29 28.61
CA MET A 340 -6.54 -22.62 28.04
C MET A 340 -6.68 -23.01 26.59
N ALA A 341 -7.82 -23.56 26.19
CA ALA A 341 -8.15 -23.87 24.81
C ALA A 341 -8.53 -22.61 24.04
N TYR A 342 -8.24 -22.58 22.75
CA TYR A 342 -8.78 -21.60 21.83
C TYR A 342 -9.04 -22.20 20.46
N HIS A 343 -10.07 -21.72 19.79
CA HIS A 343 -10.43 -22.11 18.43
C HIS A 343 -9.98 -21.03 17.46
N ALA A 344 -9.47 -21.40 16.28
CA ALA A 344 -8.93 -20.46 15.32
C ALA A 344 -9.52 -20.64 13.92
N TRP A 345 -9.71 -19.52 13.23
CA TRP A 345 -10.16 -19.44 11.83
C TRP A 345 -9.30 -18.45 11.04
N GLY A 346 -9.08 -18.77 9.78
CA GLY A 346 -8.29 -17.93 8.86
C GLY A 346 -6.81 -18.28 8.88
N ASN A 347 -6.01 -17.41 8.27
CA ASN A 347 -4.57 -17.63 8.10
C ASN A 347 -3.80 -17.15 9.34
N PRO A 348 -3.02 -18.01 10.03
CA PRO A 348 -2.23 -17.63 11.20
C PRO A 348 -1.12 -16.61 10.91
N SER A 349 -0.73 -16.41 9.64
CA SER A 349 0.22 -15.39 9.23
C SER A 349 -0.42 -14.01 8.99
N ASN A 350 -1.75 -13.90 9.14
CA ASN A 350 -2.42 -12.62 9.00
C ASN A 350 -2.02 -11.68 10.15
N SER A 351 -1.48 -10.51 9.81
CA SER A 351 -1.07 -9.49 10.79
C SER A 351 -2.23 -8.88 11.58
N LYS A 352 -3.47 -9.02 11.06
CA LYS A 352 -4.69 -8.59 11.76
C LYS A 352 -5.26 -9.77 12.52
N VAL A 353 -5.15 -9.73 13.83
CA VAL A 353 -5.69 -10.76 14.73
C VAL A 353 -6.90 -10.22 15.47
N LEU A 354 -8.03 -10.93 15.36
CA LEU A 354 -9.26 -10.63 16.10
C LEU A 354 -9.44 -11.67 17.21
N ILE A 355 -9.43 -11.24 18.48
CA ILE A 355 -9.72 -12.11 19.61
C ILE A 355 -11.18 -11.91 20.01
N CYS A 356 -11.96 -13.01 19.99
CA CYS A 356 -13.39 -13.03 20.38
C CYS A 356 -13.56 -13.71 21.73
N VAL A 357 -13.85 -12.96 22.79
CA VAL A 357 -13.98 -13.47 24.17
C VAL A 357 -15.44 -13.58 24.58
N HIS A 358 -15.82 -14.77 25.01
CA HIS A 358 -17.20 -15.09 25.39
C HIS A 358 -17.57 -14.64 26.80
N GLY A 359 -18.87 -14.57 27.07
CA GLY A 359 -19.42 -14.26 28.39
C GLY A 359 -19.33 -15.44 29.39
N LEU A 360 -19.77 -15.19 30.63
CA LEU A 360 -19.58 -16.05 31.82
C LEU A 360 -19.93 -17.52 31.62
N THR A 361 -21.05 -17.83 30.97
CA THR A 361 -21.60 -19.19 30.80
C THR A 361 -21.44 -19.72 29.37
N ARG A 362 -20.66 -19.08 28.56
CA ARG A 362 -20.49 -19.36 27.13
C ARG A 362 -19.13 -20.03 26.84
N ARG A 363 -18.83 -20.26 25.57
CA ARG A 363 -17.54 -20.82 25.09
C ARG A 363 -17.11 -20.18 23.76
N GLY A 364 -15.86 -20.35 23.39
CA GLY A 364 -15.27 -19.76 22.19
C GLY A 364 -15.97 -20.20 20.89
N SER A 365 -16.42 -21.44 20.82
CA SER A 365 -17.12 -21.96 19.64
C SER A 365 -18.48 -21.27 19.36
N ASP A 366 -19.03 -20.50 20.30
CA ASP A 366 -20.25 -19.71 20.06
C ASP A 366 -20.02 -18.58 19.02
N PHE A 367 -18.78 -18.20 18.78
CA PHE A 367 -18.40 -17.22 17.75
C PHE A 367 -18.18 -17.83 16.36
N LYS A 368 -18.41 -19.14 16.16
CA LYS A 368 -18.13 -19.83 14.90
C LYS A 368 -18.61 -19.05 13.66
N THR A 369 -19.88 -18.65 13.62
CA THR A 369 -20.44 -17.93 12.47
C THR A 369 -19.77 -16.58 12.22
N LEU A 370 -19.44 -15.83 13.29
CA LEU A 370 -18.70 -14.58 13.20
C LEU A 370 -17.28 -14.83 12.72
N ALA A 371 -16.61 -15.84 13.30
CA ALA A 371 -15.25 -16.19 12.98
C ALA A 371 -15.10 -16.65 11.52
N GLU A 372 -16.02 -17.46 11.01
CA GLU A 372 -16.07 -17.86 9.60
C GLU A 372 -16.25 -16.64 8.67
N ALA A 373 -17.13 -15.71 9.02
CA ALA A 373 -17.35 -14.51 8.22
C ALA A 373 -16.14 -13.55 8.21
N MET A 374 -15.41 -13.45 9.34
CA MET A 374 -14.27 -12.55 9.49
C MET A 374 -12.92 -13.18 9.12
N SER A 375 -12.86 -14.50 8.91
CA SER A 375 -11.62 -15.24 8.66
C SER A 375 -10.92 -14.86 7.36
N HIS A 376 -11.60 -14.17 6.44
CA HIS A 376 -11.04 -13.67 5.21
C HIS A 376 -10.12 -12.45 5.46
N ASP A 377 -10.50 -11.60 6.42
CA ASP A 377 -9.81 -10.34 6.71
C ASP A 377 -8.91 -10.43 7.94
N TYR A 378 -9.16 -11.40 8.83
CA TYR A 378 -8.50 -11.57 10.11
C TYR A 378 -8.08 -13.02 10.36
N TYR A 379 -7.03 -13.20 11.14
CA TYR A 379 -6.85 -14.42 11.90
C TYR A 379 -7.71 -14.33 13.17
N VAL A 380 -8.81 -15.07 13.21
CA VAL A 380 -9.79 -15.00 14.30
C VAL A 380 -9.51 -16.06 15.35
N VAL A 381 -9.36 -15.65 16.60
CA VAL A 381 -9.02 -16.51 17.73
C VAL A 381 -10.10 -16.37 18.80
N CYS A 382 -10.73 -17.50 19.16
CA CYS A 382 -11.84 -17.55 20.10
C CYS A 382 -11.45 -18.44 21.30
N PRO A 383 -10.89 -17.86 22.39
CA PRO A 383 -10.51 -18.64 23.57
C PRO A 383 -11.74 -19.13 24.35
N ASP A 384 -11.61 -20.32 24.93
CA ASP A 384 -12.43 -20.78 26.02
C ASP A 384 -11.83 -20.28 27.33
N VAL A 385 -12.45 -19.30 27.97
CA VAL A 385 -11.96 -18.78 29.24
C VAL A 385 -11.84 -19.92 30.26
N VAL A 386 -10.78 -19.91 31.06
CA VAL A 386 -10.48 -20.99 32.03
C VAL A 386 -11.71 -21.50 32.80
N GLY A 387 -11.88 -22.81 32.85
CA GLY A 387 -13.04 -23.48 33.43
C GLY A 387 -14.25 -23.57 32.52
N ARG A 388 -14.18 -23.14 31.25
CA ARG A 388 -15.25 -23.24 30.23
C ARG A 388 -14.72 -23.98 29.01
N GLY A 389 -15.68 -24.48 28.22
CA GLY A 389 -15.34 -25.18 26.97
C GLY A 389 -14.33 -26.31 27.19
N ASP A 390 -13.31 -26.32 26.39
CA ASP A 390 -12.21 -27.29 26.38
C ASP A 390 -11.00 -26.88 27.25
N SER A 391 -11.12 -25.77 27.99
CA SER A 391 -10.08 -25.29 28.92
C SER A 391 -10.08 -26.06 30.25
N ASP A 392 -8.87 -26.17 30.83
CA ASP A 392 -8.70 -26.78 32.15
C ASP A 392 -9.48 -26.02 33.24
N ARG A 393 -9.78 -26.74 34.35
CA ARG A 393 -10.43 -26.18 35.54
C ARG A 393 -9.39 -25.90 36.62
N LEU A 394 -9.51 -24.73 37.25
CA LEU A 394 -8.70 -24.39 38.41
C LEU A 394 -9.22 -25.11 39.66
N LYS A 395 -8.29 -25.56 40.50
CA LYS A 395 -8.61 -26.25 41.75
C LYS A 395 -9.23 -25.31 42.81
N ASN A 396 -8.70 -24.07 42.84
CA ASN A 396 -9.19 -23.06 43.77
C ASN A 396 -10.28 -22.18 43.09
N PRO A 397 -11.54 -22.25 43.56
CA PRO A 397 -12.65 -21.47 43.00
C PRO A 397 -12.44 -19.93 43.08
N MET A 398 -11.64 -19.44 44.01
CA MET A 398 -11.37 -18.03 44.19
C MET A 398 -10.51 -17.42 43.05
N LEU A 399 -9.86 -18.26 42.23
CA LEU A 399 -9.10 -17.84 41.08
C LEU A 399 -9.93 -17.57 39.83
N TYR A 400 -11.21 -17.94 39.81
CA TYR A 400 -12.13 -17.56 38.74
C TYR A 400 -12.51 -16.08 38.85
N ALA A 401 -11.52 -15.22 38.65
CA ALA A 401 -11.62 -13.77 38.78
C ALA A 401 -10.94 -13.06 37.62
N VAL A 402 -11.36 -11.82 37.38
CA VAL A 402 -10.83 -11.00 36.26
C VAL A 402 -9.30 -10.94 36.17
N PRO A 403 -8.52 -10.81 37.26
CA PRO A 403 -7.06 -10.81 37.17
C PRO A 403 -6.48 -12.09 36.54
N GLN A 404 -7.05 -13.27 36.83
CA GLN A 404 -6.62 -14.52 36.21
C GLN A 404 -6.98 -14.56 34.72
N TYR A 405 -8.19 -14.13 34.36
CA TYR A 405 -8.60 -14.09 32.96
C TYR A 405 -7.71 -13.16 32.13
N VAL A 406 -7.32 -12.00 32.68
CA VAL A 406 -6.37 -11.07 32.02
C VAL A 406 -5.00 -11.72 31.85
N ALA A 407 -4.50 -12.44 32.86
CA ALA A 407 -3.21 -13.12 32.77
C ALA A 407 -3.22 -14.25 31.73
N ASP A 408 -4.34 -14.98 31.62
CA ASP A 408 -4.50 -16.03 30.62
C ASP A 408 -4.55 -15.44 29.21
N MET A 409 -5.28 -14.34 29.00
CA MET A 409 -5.32 -13.63 27.70
C MET A 409 -3.96 -13.04 27.32
N ALA A 410 -3.20 -12.50 28.28
CA ALA A 410 -1.84 -12.03 28.04
C ALA A 410 -0.90 -13.18 27.58
N SER A 411 -1.08 -14.39 28.16
CA SER A 411 -0.37 -15.58 27.74
C SER A 411 -0.72 -15.99 26.32
N LEU A 412 -1.99 -15.90 25.94
CA LEU A 412 -2.48 -16.18 24.59
C LEU A 412 -1.88 -15.19 23.58
N ILE A 413 -1.96 -13.89 23.84
CA ILE A 413 -1.40 -12.85 22.95
C ILE A 413 0.10 -13.05 22.75
N LYS A 414 0.83 -13.38 23.84
CA LYS A 414 2.25 -13.70 23.76
C LYS A 414 2.53 -14.93 22.88
N GLN A 415 1.72 -15.99 22.98
CA GLN A 415 1.88 -17.18 22.15
C GLN A 415 1.58 -16.91 20.67
N LEU A 416 0.62 -16.02 20.37
CA LEU A 416 0.31 -15.60 19.00
C LEU A 416 1.42 -14.75 18.37
N GLY A 417 2.33 -14.20 19.18
CA GLY A 417 3.50 -13.46 18.69
C GLY A 417 3.18 -12.12 18.05
N VAL A 418 2.02 -11.53 18.36
CA VAL A 418 1.54 -10.27 17.75
C VAL A 418 1.66 -9.10 18.73
N ALA A 419 1.98 -7.93 18.20
CA ALA A 419 2.13 -6.71 18.99
C ALA A 419 0.79 -6.01 19.28
N GLN A 420 -0.22 -6.26 18.43
CA GLN A 420 -1.53 -5.63 18.51
C GLN A 420 -2.62 -6.61 18.10
N VAL A 421 -3.78 -6.56 18.76
CA VAL A 421 -4.96 -7.36 18.45
C VAL A 421 -6.19 -6.48 18.43
N ASP A 422 -7.16 -6.83 17.61
CA ASP A 422 -8.51 -6.32 17.71
C ASP A 422 -9.30 -7.21 18.68
N TRP A 423 -10.18 -6.60 19.46
CA TRP A 423 -10.87 -7.29 20.53
C TRP A 423 -12.40 -7.20 20.37
N PHE A 424 -13.07 -8.34 20.41
CA PHE A 424 -14.51 -8.42 20.45
C PHE A 424 -14.95 -9.24 21.69
N GLY A 425 -15.64 -8.61 22.60
CA GLY A 425 -16.10 -9.25 23.84
C GLY A 425 -17.60 -9.19 24.01
N THR A 426 -18.17 -10.20 24.64
CA THR A 426 -19.57 -10.23 25.05
C THR A 426 -19.68 -10.43 26.56
N SER A 427 -20.49 -9.61 27.26
CA SER A 427 -20.70 -9.68 28.71
C SER A 427 -19.38 -9.48 29.49
N MET A 428 -18.75 -10.54 29.95
CA MET A 428 -17.49 -10.53 30.71
C MET A 428 -16.25 -10.41 29.82
N GLY A 429 -16.41 -10.73 28.53
CA GLY A 429 -15.31 -10.77 27.56
C GLY A 429 -14.88 -9.45 26.95
#